data_0aa75c48ae943ea21410f1708c37a4ae
#
_entry.id   0aa75c48ae943ea21410f1708c37a4ae
#
_cell.length_a   1.000
_cell.length_b   1.000
_cell.length_c   1.000
_cell.angle_alpha   90.00
_cell.angle_beta   90.00
_cell.angle_gamma   90.00
#
_symmetry.space_group_name_H-M   'P 1'
#
loop_
_entity.id
_entity.type
_entity.pdbx_description
1 polymer ?
#
loop_
_entity_poly.entity_id
_entity_poly.type
_entity_poly.pdbx_seq_one_letter_code
_entity_poly.pdbx_strand_id
1 'polypeptide(L)'
;MPVATRGVVKGLTPAEAKATGAQVLLANTYHLHIQPGEKLVKKLGGLHEFTGWNGPILTDSGGFQVFSLAKVRKITEEGVIFKNLSSGNEVVISPEKSMQIQFDLDSDIIMAFDDLTGLDPSARPRTKEAVERTHRWLARCISEFNRLLNSSKGRTLKEGTTLQRPLLFGIVQGGLDKKLRDKSLEFVQSRSVDGVAIGGLAVGESRKEMYDMLKYLASRYDPSKIRYLMGVGEPVDMRLAIENGIDMFDCVLPTRNGRHGSVWIHKPCTCPGKTGKARLGRTSRPISGSDPLRDPLTVDNLRLARVPRGITETRLKCKTCGGGREEKLNLNNLKFATDPGPIDEYCDCNTCKTGYSRAFLRHLFKVGDPLAGSLTSVHNLRYLAHLCEKYH
;
A
#
# COMPACT_ATOMS: atom_id res chain seq x y z
N MET A 1 -2.92 -2.48 0.60
CA MET A 1 -2.90 -2.33 -0.88
C MET A 1 -1.75 -3.15 -1.45
N PRO A 2 -2.01 -4.22 -2.21
CA PRO A 2 -0.98 -4.88 -3.02
C PRO A 2 -0.43 -3.94 -4.10
N VAL A 3 0.87 -4.06 -4.38
CA VAL A 3 1.51 -3.24 -5.42
C VAL A 3 1.35 -3.92 -6.78
N ALA A 4 0.64 -3.25 -7.66
CA ALA A 4 0.37 -3.62 -9.04
C ALA A 4 1.18 -2.71 -9.99
N THR A 5 2.50 -2.80 -9.95
CA THR A 5 3.46 -1.86 -10.57
C THR A 5 3.09 -1.44 -12.00
N ARG A 6 2.63 -2.37 -12.82
CA ARG A 6 2.22 -2.15 -14.22
C ARG A 6 0.73 -2.47 -14.44
N GLY A 7 -0.10 -2.16 -13.45
CA GLY A 7 -1.53 -2.49 -13.47
C GLY A 7 -1.85 -3.91 -13.03
N VAL A 8 -0.86 -4.73 -12.66
CA VAL A 8 -1.04 -6.11 -12.24
C VAL A 8 -0.18 -6.45 -11.02
N VAL A 9 -0.75 -7.14 -10.05
CA VAL A 9 0.01 -7.77 -8.97
C VAL A 9 0.82 -8.91 -9.54
N LYS A 10 2.15 -8.83 -9.45
CA LYS A 10 3.05 -9.76 -10.16
C LYS A 10 2.74 -11.22 -9.83
N GLY A 11 2.37 -11.99 -10.85
CA GLY A 11 2.07 -13.42 -10.76
C GLY A 11 0.66 -13.74 -10.28
N LEU A 12 -0.25 -12.76 -10.22
CA LEU A 12 -1.65 -12.95 -9.86
C LEU A 12 -2.58 -12.30 -10.89
N THR A 13 -3.69 -12.94 -11.15
CA THR A 13 -4.82 -12.32 -11.84
C THR A 13 -5.52 -11.31 -10.93
N PRO A 14 -6.28 -10.35 -11.47
CA PRO A 14 -7.10 -9.44 -10.67
C PRO A 14 -8.08 -10.18 -9.75
N ALA A 15 -8.68 -11.27 -10.23
CA ALA A 15 -9.61 -12.10 -9.43
C ALA A 15 -8.91 -12.76 -8.23
N GLU A 16 -7.71 -13.32 -8.43
CA GLU A 16 -6.91 -13.88 -7.33
C GLU A 16 -6.48 -12.82 -6.33
N ALA A 17 -6.05 -11.64 -6.80
CA ALA A 17 -5.73 -10.52 -5.93
C ALA A 17 -6.96 -10.10 -5.09
N LYS A 18 -8.14 -10.00 -5.70
CA LYS A 18 -9.39 -9.67 -5.00
C LYS A 18 -9.77 -10.73 -3.97
N ALA A 19 -9.61 -12.00 -4.31
CA ALA A 19 -9.92 -13.13 -3.41
C ALA A 19 -9.02 -13.16 -2.16
N THR A 20 -7.89 -12.45 -2.15
CA THR A 20 -7.06 -12.29 -0.93
C THR A 20 -7.65 -11.31 0.09
N GLY A 21 -8.72 -10.58 -0.24
CA GLY A 21 -9.24 -9.48 0.56
C GLY A 21 -8.57 -8.13 0.26
N ALA A 22 -7.83 -8.03 -0.85
CA ALA A 22 -7.28 -6.75 -1.29
C ALA A 22 -8.41 -5.77 -1.62
N GLN A 23 -8.43 -4.62 -0.96
CA GLN A 23 -9.47 -3.60 -1.12
C GLN A 23 -9.10 -2.58 -2.20
N VAL A 24 -7.84 -2.19 -2.28
CA VAL A 24 -7.30 -1.19 -3.21
C VAL A 24 -6.03 -1.74 -3.83
N LEU A 25 -5.79 -1.52 -5.12
CA LEU A 25 -4.48 -1.75 -5.75
C LEU A 25 -3.68 -0.45 -5.81
N LEU A 26 -2.35 -0.56 -5.66
CA LEU A 26 -1.45 0.53 -5.97
C LEU A 26 -0.77 0.28 -7.31
N ALA A 27 -0.93 1.18 -8.27
CA ALA A 27 -0.24 1.16 -9.56
C ALA A 27 0.81 2.29 -9.63
N ASN A 28 1.94 2.02 -10.31
CA ASN A 28 3.02 3.01 -10.34
C ASN A 28 2.94 3.88 -11.60
N THR A 29 2.70 5.15 -11.39
CA THR A 29 2.59 6.19 -12.42
C THR A 29 3.78 6.22 -13.37
N TYR A 30 5.00 6.20 -12.83
CA TYR A 30 6.22 6.18 -13.65
C TYR A 30 6.27 4.99 -14.61
N HIS A 31 6.04 3.78 -14.11
CA HIS A 31 6.13 2.57 -14.93
C HIS A 31 5.06 2.53 -16.02
N LEU A 32 3.85 2.96 -15.70
CA LEU A 32 2.74 3.02 -16.66
C LEU A 32 2.92 4.14 -17.70
N HIS A 33 3.54 5.26 -17.31
CA HIS A 33 3.92 6.34 -18.24
C HIS A 33 4.97 5.88 -19.24
N ILE A 34 6.01 5.17 -18.77
CA ILE A 34 7.06 4.66 -19.67
C ILE A 34 6.52 3.55 -20.58
N GLN A 35 5.68 2.65 -20.04
CA GLN A 35 5.11 1.54 -20.80
C GLN A 35 3.85 1.00 -20.08
N PRO A 36 2.69 0.96 -20.74
CA PRO A 36 2.45 1.17 -22.18
C PRO A 36 2.26 2.64 -22.59
N GLY A 37 2.23 3.56 -21.63
CA GLY A 37 1.91 4.98 -21.79
C GLY A 37 0.46 5.27 -21.40
N GLU A 38 0.27 6.36 -20.65
CA GLU A 38 -1.04 6.78 -20.13
C GLU A 38 -2.08 7.06 -21.22
N LYS A 39 -1.61 7.53 -22.40
CA LYS A 39 -2.51 7.82 -23.52
C LYS A 39 -3.15 6.56 -24.09
N LEU A 40 -2.39 5.45 -24.17
CA LEU A 40 -2.93 4.16 -24.59
C LEU A 40 -3.93 3.63 -23.58
N VAL A 41 -3.59 3.68 -22.27
CA VAL A 41 -4.47 3.23 -21.20
C VAL A 41 -5.77 4.03 -21.21
N LYS A 42 -5.70 5.36 -21.38
CA LYS A 42 -6.89 6.23 -21.52
C LYS A 42 -7.77 5.80 -22.70
N LYS A 43 -7.16 5.54 -23.87
CA LYS A 43 -7.89 5.10 -25.08
C LYS A 43 -8.62 3.77 -24.85
N LEU A 44 -8.08 2.92 -23.97
CA LEU A 44 -8.65 1.61 -23.62
C LEU A 44 -9.61 1.66 -22.42
N GLY A 45 -10.04 2.85 -21.98
CA GLY A 45 -11.04 3.04 -20.93
C GLY A 45 -10.48 3.19 -19.53
N GLY A 46 -9.18 3.51 -19.38
CA GLY A 46 -8.50 3.67 -18.08
C GLY A 46 -7.99 2.35 -17.50
N LEU A 47 -7.34 2.44 -16.33
CA LEU A 47 -6.72 1.27 -15.69
C LEU A 47 -7.70 0.15 -15.35
N HIS A 48 -8.91 0.47 -14.96
CA HIS A 48 -9.93 -0.53 -14.62
C HIS A 48 -10.23 -1.46 -15.78
N GLU A 49 -10.57 -0.89 -16.95
CA GLU A 49 -10.85 -1.67 -18.15
C GLU A 49 -9.59 -2.36 -18.67
N PHE A 50 -8.47 -1.64 -18.66
CA PHE A 50 -7.20 -2.16 -19.13
C PHE A 50 -6.72 -3.38 -18.35
N THR A 51 -6.99 -3.42 -17.03
CA THR A 51 -6.51 -4.50 -16.15
C THR A 51 -7.57 -5.52 -15.78
N GLY A 52 -8.86 -5.21 -15.93
CA GLY A 52 -9.97 -6.01 -15.44
C GLY A 52 -10.15 -5.97 -13.92
N TRP A 53 -9.55 -4.97 -13.25
CA TRP A 53 -9.75 -4.75 -11.82
C TRP A 53 -10.94 -3.83 -11.56
N ASN A 54 -11.92 -4.30 -10.83
CA ASN A 54 -13.17 -3.58 -10.54
C ASN A 54 -13.23 -2.97 -9.12
N GLY A 55 -12.13 -2.95 -8.39
CA GLY A 55 -11.98 -2.23 -7.13
C GLY A 55 -11.22 -0.92 -7.32
N PRO A 56 -11.02 -0.14 -6.24
CA PRO A 56 -10.25 1.09 -6.30
C PRO A 56 -8.80 0.91 -6.73
N ILE A 57 -8.29 1.92 -7.43
CA ILE A 57 -6.88 2.00 -7.81
C ILE A 57 -6.29 3.32 -7.30
N LEU A 58 -5.22 3.20 -6.51
CA LEU A 58 -4.37 4.32 -6.17
C LEU A 58 -3.18 4.35 -7.14
N THR A 59 -2.87 5.50 -7.72
CA THR A 59 -1.59 5.72 -8.41
C THR A 59 -0.67 6.56 -7.55
N ASP A 60 0.60 6.13 -7.44
CA ASP A 60 1.62 6.94 -6.78
C ASP A 60 1.96 8.19 -7.60
N SER A 61 2.75 9.10 -7.01
CA SER A 61 3.17 10.34 -7.69
C SER A 61 4.15 10.10 -8.84
N GLY A 62 4.82 8.94 -8.89
CA GLY A 62 5.97 8.66 -9.75
C GLY A 62 7.31 9.15 -9.19
N GLY A 63 7.32 9.96 -8.13
CA GLY A 63 8.53 10.56 -7.56
C GLY A 63 9.51 9.54 -6.98
N PHE A 64 9.02 8.53 -6.26
CA PHE A 64 9.87 7.49 -5.66
C PHE A 64 10.62 6.66 -6.70
N GLN A 65 10.00 6.28 -7.82
CA GLN A 65 10.63 5.47 -8.87
C GLN A 65 11.73 6.27 -9.57
N VAL A 66 11.48 7.55 -9.79
CA VAL A 66 12.52 8.44 -10.32
C VAL A 66 13.67 8.58 -9.31
N PHE A 67 13.35 8.62 -8.01
CA PHE A 67 14.38 8.63 -6.96
C PHE A 67 15.20 7.35 -6.94
N SER A 68 14.58 6.18 -7.01
CA SER A 68 15.21 4.87 -6.78
C SER A 68 15.86 4.28 -8.04
N LEU A 69 15.31 4.53 -9.23
CA LEU A 69 15.71 3.88 -10.48
C LEU A 69 16.61 4.73 -11.38
N ALA A 70 16.53 6.05 -11.27
CA ALA A 70 17.33 6.94 -12.11
C ALA A 70 18.73 7.13 -11.53
N LYS A 71 19.74 6.51 -12.15
CA LYS A 71 21.15 6.71 -11.80
C LYS A 71 21.63 8.15 -12.03
N VAL A 72 21.02 8.84 -13.00
CA VAL A 72 21.27 10.25 -13.29
C VAL A 72 19.93 10.97 -13.29
N ARG A 73 19.72 11.83 -12.32
CA ARG A 73 18.53 12.69 -12.20
C ARG A 73 18.94 14.10 -11.79
N LYS A 74 18.20 15.06 -12.27
CA LYS A 74 18.28 16.44 -11.82
C LYS A 74 16.92 16.83 -11.23
N ILE A 75 16.92 17.30 -9.99
CA ILE A 75 15.73 17.85 -9.34
C ILE A 75 15.83 19.36 -9.46
N THR A 76 14.80 19.96 -10.03
CA THR A 76 14.67 21.40 -10.20
C THR A 76 13.37 21.88 -9.54
N GLU A 77 13.08 23.17 -9.58
CA GLU A 77 11.80 23.68 -9.10
C GLU A 77 10.64 23.28 -10.05
N GLU A 78 10.93 23.12 -11.33
CA GLU A 78 9.96 22.73 -12.35
C GLU A 78 9.52 21.26 -12.19
N GLY A 79 10.42 20.38 -11.75
CA GLY A 79 10.17 18.95 -11.63
C GLY A 79 11.45 18.13 -11.60
N VAL A 80 11.34 16.86 -11.96
CA VAL A 80 12.46 15.91 -12.01
C VAL A 80 12.76 15.53 -13.45
N ILE A 81 14.02 15.67 -13.82
CA ILE A 81 14.58 15.30 -15.15
C ILE A 81 15.39 14.02 -14.96
N PHE A 82 15.15 13.02 -15.78
CA PHE A 82 15.89 11.75 -15.75
C PHE A 82 16.00 11.13 -17.14
N LYS A 83 16.95 10.21 -17.31
CA LYS A 83 17.08 9.44 -18.55
C LYS A 83 16.23 8.17 -18.49
N ASN A 84 15.39 7.98 -19.49
CA ASN A 84 14.71 6.72 -19.72
C ASN A 84 15.75 5.64 -20.08
N LEU A 85 15.86 4.61 -19.25
CA LEU A 85 16.86 3.55 -19.42
C LEU A 85 16.65 2.72 -20.69
N SER A 86 15.43 2.67 -21.23
CA SER A 86 15.11 1.90 -22.44
C SER A 86 15.35 2.68 -23.73
N SER A 87 15.06 3.99 -23.76
CA SER A 87 15.19 4.82 -24.95
C SER A 87 16.39 5.75 -24.94
N GLY A 88 17.03 5.96 -23.76
CA GLY A 88 18.09 6.94 -23.58
C GLY A 88 17.64 8.41 -23.58
N ASN A 89 16.38 8.68 -23.87
CA ASN A 89 15.83 10.04 -23.95
C ASN A 89 15.65 10.65 -22.56
N GLU A 90 15.75 11.97 -22.47
CA GLU A 90 15.37 12.70 -21.26
C GLU A 90 13.84 12.71 -21.12
N VAL A 91 13.39 12.44 -19.89
CA VAL A 91 11.99 12.53 -19.49
C VAL A 91 11.88 13.53 -18.35
N VAL A 92 10.92 14.42 -18.44
CA VAL A 92 10.63 15.41 -17.40
C VAL A 92 9.27 15.11 -16.79
N ILE A 93 9.23 14.92 -15.47
CA ILE A 93 7.98 14.84 -14.74
C ILE A 93 7.89 16.04 -13.80
N SER A 94 6.95 16.93 -14.13
CA SER A 94 6.56 18.04 -13.24
C SER A 94 5.36 17.66 -12.38
N PRO A 95 5.00 18.42 -11.35
CA PRO A 95 3.76 18.26 -10.61
C PRO A 95 2.52 18.18 -11.50
N GLU A 96 2.41 19.07 -12.49
CA GLU A 96 1.29 19.10 -13.43
C GLU A 96 1.28 17.85 -14.32
N LYS A 97 2.46 17.44 -14.82
CA LYS A 97 2.57 16.24 -15.66
C LYS A 97 2.19 14.97 -14.89
N SER A 98 2.60 14.86 -13.62
CA SER A 98 2.19 13.76 -12.74
C SER A 98 0.67 13.70 -12.59
N MET A 99 0.00 14.85 -12.34
CA MET A 99 -1.46 14.92 -12.27
C MET A 99 -2.11 14.47 -13.57
N GLN A 100 -1.64 14.97 -14.73
CA GLN A 100 -2.17 14.63 -16.05
C GLN A 100 -2.05 13.12 -16.34
N ILE A 101 -0.92 12.50 -16.00
CA ILE A 101 -0.72 11.06 -16.18
C ILE A 101 -1.74 10.28 -15.35
N GLN A 102 -1.88 10.61 -14.06
CA GLN A 102 -2.79 9.91 -13.15
C GLN A 102 -4.26 10.09 -13.57
N PHE A 103 -4.65 11.25 -14.08
CA PHE A 103 -5.98 11.47 -14.67
C PHE A 103 -6.19 10.66 -15.96
N ASP A 104 -5.20 10.58 -16.84
CA ASP A 104 -5.28 9.75 -18.05
C ASP A 104 -5.32 8.25 -17.74
N LEU A 105 -4.72 7.84 -16.63
CA LEU A 105 -4.82 6.47 -16.10
C LEU A 105 -6.19 6.17 -15.48
N ASP A 106 -7.01 7.16 -15.22
CA ASP A 106 -8.33 7.05 -14.60
C ASP A 106 -8.29 6.47 -13.18
N SER A 107 -7.36 6.98 -12.37
CA SER A 107 -7.14 6.53 -10.99
C SER A 107 -8.22 7.07 -10.04
N ASP A 108 -8.58 6.29 -9.02
CA ASP A 108 -9.55 6.71 -7.98
C ASP A 108 -8.89 7.53 -6.89
N ILE A 109 -7.63 7.23 -6.58
CA ILE A 109 -6.83 7.96 -5.60
C ILE A 109 -5.54 8.41 -6.28
N ILE A 110 -5.29 9.70 -6.25
CA ILE A 110 -4.17 10.37 -6.91
C ILE A 110 -3.23 10.93 -5.84
N MET A 111 -1.93 10.70 -6.00
CA MET A 111 -0.90 11.22 -5.11
C MET A 111 -0.29 12.51 -5.66
N ALA A 112 -0.17 13.54 -4.82
CA ALA A 112 0.59 14.74 -5.17
C ALA A 112 2.06 14.40 -5.38
N PHE A 113 2.72 15.15 -6.28
CA PHE A 113 4.15 14.96 -6.56
C PHE A 113 4.99 15.53 -5.43
N ASP A 114 6.02 14.79 -5.00
CA ASP A 114 6.85 15.13 -3.85
C ASP A 114 8.34 14.98 -4.14
N ASP A 115 9.17 15.68 -3.36
CA ASP A 115 10.62 15.50 -3.35
C ASP A 115 11.02 14.65 -2.15
N LEU A 116 11.30 13.37 -2.42
CA LEU A 116 11.76 12.43 -1.41
C LEU A 116 13.27 12.58 -1.17
N THR A 117 13.66 12.71 0.10
CA THR A 117 15.07 12.61 0.54
C THR A 117 15.32 11.30 1.28
N GLY A 118 16.48 10.70 1.07
CA GLY A 118 16.96 9.63 1.95
C GLY A 118 17.24 10.12 3.37
N LEU A 119 17.47 9.18 4.29
CA LEU A 119 17.73 9.48 5.70
C LEU A 119 19.21 9.78 6.02
N ASP A 120 20.03 10.04 5.04
CA ASP A 120 21.42 10.42 5.27
C ASP A 120 21.47 11.65 6.21
N PRO A 121 22.07 11.52 7.42
CA PRO A 121 22.17 12.65 8.36
C PRO A 121 22.91 13.86 7.80
N SER A 122 23.82 13.64 6.85
CA SER A 122 24.54 14.72 6.15
C SER A 122 23.62 15.51 5.20
N ALA A 123 22.47 14.96 4.84
CA ALA A 123 21.50 15.58 3.93
C ALA A 123 20.45 16.46 4.62
N ARG A 124 20.63 16.84 5.90
CA ARG A 124 19.67 17.72 6.60
C ARG A 124 19.30 19.03 5.87
N PRO A 125 20.25 19.77 5.29
CA PRO A 125 19.94 20.97 4.53
C PRO A 125 19.02 20.65 3.33
N ARG A 126 19.30 19.53 2.63
CA ARG A 126 18.50 19.04 1.53
C ARG A 126 17.10 18.60 2.00
N THR A 127 16.97 18.03 3.19
CA THR A 127 15.65 17.61 3.72
C THR A 127 14.74 18.81 3.93
N LYS A 128 15.24 19.91 4.45
CA LYS A 128 14.48 21.15 4.60
C LYS A 128 14.02 21.68 3.24
N GLU A 129 14.95 21.79 2.30
CA GLU A 129 14.66 22.23 0.93
C GLU A 129 13.63 21.35 0.24
N ALA A 130 13.75 20.02 0.38
CA ALA A 130 12.82 19.06 -0.19
C ALA A 130 11.40 19.16 0.42
N VAL A 131 11.29 19.41 1.73
CA VAL A 131 10.00 19.69 2.37
C VAL A 131 9.38 20.96 1.76
N GLU A 132 10.16 22.03 1.64
CA GLU A 132 9.67 23.29 1.07
C GLU A 132 9.28 23.15 -0.40
N ARG A 133 10.04 22.40 -1.19
CA ARG A 133 9.72 22.08 -2.58
C ARG A 133 8.46 21.20 -2.67
N THR A 134 8.33 20.18 -1.84
CA THR A 134 7.12 19.36 -1.76
C THR A 134 5.88 20.22 -1.49
N HIS A 135 5.97 21.22 -0.62
CA HIS A 135 4.87 22.15 -0.35
C HIS A 135 4.49 23.00 -1.58
N ARG A 136 5.49 23.53 -2.29
CA ARG A 136 5.24 24.30 -3.53
C ARG A 136 4.66 23.40 -4.63
N TRP A 137 5.19 22.19 -4.76
CA TRP A 137 4.69 21.19 -5.71
C TRP A 137 3.27 20.73 -5.37
N LEU A 138 2.92 20.57 -4.09
CA LEU A 138 1.54 20.27 -3.69
C LEU A 138 0.57 21.38 -4.14
N ALA A 139 0.94 22.65 -3.99
CA ALA A 139 0.11 23.76 -4.45
C ALA A 139 -0.12 23.71 -5.97
N ARG A 140 0.92 23.38 -6.76
CA ARG A 140 0.84 23.18 -8.21
C ARG A 140 -0.02 21.96 -8.56
N CYS A 141 0.14 20.85 -7.85
CA CYS A 141 -0.71 19.67 -8.02
C CYS A 141 -2.19 19.99 -7.78
N ILE A 142 -2.52 20.72 -6.71
CA ILE A 142 -3.91 21.13 -6.42
C ILE A 142 -4.46 22.01 -7.52
N SER A 143 -3.68 22.96 -8.02
CA SER A 143 -4.09 23.84 -9.13
C SER A 143 -4.42 23.05 -10.39
N GLU A 144 -3.51 22.15 -10.79
CA GLU A 144 -3.69 21.31 -11.98
C GLU A 144 -4.83 20.29 -11.80
N PHE A 145 -4.96 19.69 -10.61
CA PHE A 145 -6.06 18.80 -10.27
C PHE A 145 -7.41 19.48 -10.48
N ASN A 146 -7.58 20.71 -9.97
CA ASN A 146 -8.81 21.49 -10.13
C ASN A 146 -9.05 21.87 -11.60
N ARG A 147 -7.99 22.22 -12.34
CA ARG A 147 -8.07 22.52 -13.78
C ARG A 147 -8.56 21.29 -14.57
N LEU A 148 -8.00 20.10 -14.26
CA LEU A 148 -8.38 18.86 -14.90
C LEU A 148 -9.82 18.44 -14.58
N LEU A 149 -10.26 18.60 -13.33
CA LEU A 149 -11.66 18.36 -12.94
C LEU A 149 -12.62 19.25 -13.74
N ASN A 150 -12.33 20.55 -13.83
CA ASN A 150 -13.19 21.50 -14.53
C ASN A 150 -13.21 21.28 -16.06
N SER A 151 -12.11 20.78 -16.63
CA SER A 151 -12.02 20.48 -18.08
C SER A 151 -12.63 19.14 -18.46
N SER A 152 -12.71 18.22 -17.53
CA SER A 152 -13.35 16.92 -17.73
C SER A 152 -14.85 17.12 -17.61
N LYS A 153 -15.55 17.29 -18.73
CA LYS A 153 -17.03 17.27 -18.77
C LYS A 153 -17.51 15.92 -18.24
N GLY A 154 -17.75 15.87 -16.92
CA GLY A 154 -18.26 14.71 -16.21
C GLY A 154 -17.45 13.43 -16.49
N ARG A 155 -16.62 13.00 -15.53
CA ARG A 155 -16.18 11.59 -15.50
C ARG A 155 -17.47 10.77 -15.56
N THR A 156 -17.71 10.01 -16.63
CA THR A 156 -18.85 9.12 -16.68
C THR A 156 -18.69 8.13 -15.54
N LEU A 157 -19.51 8.29 -14.50
CA LEU A 157 -19.49 7.41 -13.35
C LEU A 157 -19.72 5.99 -13.85
N LYS A 158 -18.73 5.11 -13.70
CA LYS A 158 -18.93 3.69 -13.98
C LYS A 158 -19.97 3.15 -13.00
N GLU A 159 -20.83 2.28 -13.47
CA GLU A 159 -21.77 1.57 -12.61
C GLU A 159 -21.01 0.98 -11.41
N GLY A 160 -21.39 1.39 -10.18
CA GLY A 160 -20.78 0.92 -8.95
C GLY A 160 -19.73 1.84 -8.30
N THR A 161 -19.39 3.02 -8.88
CA THR A 161 -18.57 4.02 -8.19
C THR A 161 -19.39 5.25 -7.81
N THR A 162 -19.35 5.65 -6.52
CA THR A 162 -19.99 6.89 -6.04
C THR A 162 -19.02 8.06 -5.96
N LEU A 163 -17.75 7.87 -6.34
CA LEU A 163 -16.81 8.96 -6.37
C LEU A 163 -17.13 9.89 -7.55
N GLN A 164 -17.64 11.05 -7.25
CA GLN A 164 -17.88 12.11 -8.25
C GLN A 164 -16.56 12.64 -8.85
N ARG A 165 -15.44 12.41 -8.19
CA ARG A 165 -14.08 12.79 -8.60
C ARG A 165 -13.05 11.87 -7.95
N PRO A 166 -11.82 11.76 -8.47
CA PRO A 166 -10.73 11.10 -7.76
C PRO A 166 -10.42 11.81 -6.44
N LEU A 167 -9.90 11.06 -5.46
CA LEU A 167 -9.38 11.62 -4.22
C LEU A 167 -7.93 12.10 -4.44
N LEU A 168 -7.58 13.25 -3.89
CA LEU A 168 -6.22 13.77 -3.91
C LEU A 168 -5.57 13.62 -2.53
N PHE A 169 -4.42 12.95 -2.48
CA PHE A 169 -3.62 12.81 -1.26
C PHE A 169 -2.36 13.66 -1.33
N GLY A 170 -2.12 14.45 -0.28
CA GLY A 170 -0.86 15.17 -0.08
C GLY A 170 0.15 14.32 0.68
N ILE A 171 1.45 14.56 0.46
CA ILE A 171 2.53 13.79 1.08
C ILE A 171 3.27 14.66 2.10
N VAL A 172 3.38 14.14 3.32
CA VAL A 172 4.15 14.74 4.43
C VAL A 172 5.57 14.19 4.39
N GLN A 173 6.54 15.09 4.24
CA GLN A 173 7.95 14.78 4.26
C GLN A 173 8.62 15.31 5.55
N GLY A 174 9.92 15.11 5.74
CA GLY A 174 10.67 15.66 6.89
C GLY A 174 11.57 14.64 7.60
N GLY A 175 11.67 13.40 7.08
CA GLY A 175 12.52 12.36 7.65
C GLY A 175 12.22 12.12 9.13
N LEU A 176 13.26 12.16 9.97
CA LEU A 176 13.15 12.00 11.43
C LEU A 176 13.14 13.34 12.20
N ASP A 177 13.16 14.47 11.48
CA ASP A 177 13.11 15.78 12.12
C ASP A 177 11.67 16.16 12.48
N LYS A 178 11.36 16.20 13.77
CA LYS A 178 10.02 16.48 14.29
C LYS A 178 9.50 17.87 13.87
N LYS A 179 10.38 18.89 13.85
CA LYS A 179 9.97 20.26 13.46
C LYS A 179 9.60 20.32 11.97
N LEU A 180 10.36 19.63 11.11
CA LEU A 180 10.03 19.54 9.70
C LEU A 180 8.74 18.72 9.47
N ARG A 181 8.53 17.64 10.23
CA ARG A 181 7.30 16.86 10.21
C ARG A 181 6.07 17.65 10.61
N ASP A 182 6.17 18.44 11.71
CA ASP A 182 5.07 19.31 12.15
C ASP A 182 4.74 20.36 11.07
N LYS A 183 5.77 21.08 10.57
CA LYS A 183 5.60 22.05 9.48
C LYS A 183 4.94 21.43 8.24
N SER A 184 5.39 20.22 7.86
CA SER A 184 4.89 19.54 6.68
C SER A 184 3.47 19.03 6.88
N LEU A 185 3.17 18.44 8.03
CA LEU A 185 1.84 17.92 8.35
C LEU A 185 0.81 19.06 8.42
N GLU A 186 1.11 20.15 9.13
CA GLU A 186 0.25 21.33 9.23
C GLU A 186 -0.03 21.91 7.84
N PHE A 187 1.01 22.08 7.02
CA PHE A 187 0.86 22.59 5.67
C PHE A 187 -0.04 21.70 4.82
N VAL A 188 0.21 20.38 4.78
CA VAL A 188 -0.56 19.45 3.96
C VAL A 188 -2.02 19.36 4.43
N GLN A 189 -2.27 19.28 5.74
CA GLN A 189 -3.62 19.21 6.29
C GLN A 189 -4.45 20.47 6.06
N SER A 190 -3.81 21.64 6.00
CA SER A 190 -4.49 22.91 5.72
C SER A 190 -4.92 23.06 4.26
N ARG A 191 -4.52 22.16 3.36
CA ARG A 191 -4.86 22.20 1.94
C ARG A 191 -6.10 21.38 1.60
N SER A 192 -6.66 21.63 0.41
CA SER A 192 -7.80 20.89 -0.12
C SER A 192 -7.37 19.50 -0.62
N VAL A 193 -7.00 18.62 0.33
CA VAL A 193 -6.66 17.22 0.09
C VAL A 193 -7.61 16.31 0.87
N ASP A 194 -7.89 15.13 0.32
CA ASP A 194 -8.80 14.15 0.94
C ASP A 194 -8.07 13.25 1.93
N GLY A 195 -6.78 13.05 1.73
CA GLY A 195 -5.94 12.22 2.58
C GLY A 195 -4.54 12.77 2.74
N VAL A 196 -3.86 12.25 3.76
CA VAL A 196 -2.48 12.60 4.13
C VAL A 196 -1.63 11.35 4.10
N ALA A 197 -0.65 11.33 3.20
CA ALA A 197 0.32 10.25 3.14
C ALA A 197 1.60 10.61 3.90
N ILE A 198 2.17 9.65 4.61
CA ILE A 198 3.42 9.80 5.33
C ILE A 198 4.51 9.20 4.47
N GLY A 199 5.28 10.08 3.81
CA GLY A 199 6.44 9.73 3.02
C GLY A 199 7.74 9.82 3.84
N GLY A 200 8.85 9.34 3.28
CA GLY A 200 10.17 9.45 3.89
C GLY A 200 10.32 8.74 5.24
N LEU A 201 9.57 7.67 5.47
CA LEU A 201 9.78 6.64 6.48
C LEU A 201 9.91 5.28 5.78
N ALA A 202 10.43 4.27 6.46
CA ALA A 202 10.80 2.96 5.91
C ALA A 202 11.83 3.05 4.73
N VAL A 203 12.74 4.02 4.80
CA VAL A 203 13.76 4.29 3.77
C VAL A 203 15.20 4.17 4.31
N GLY A 204 15.40 3.51 5.47
CA GLY A 204 16.71 3.22 6.04
C GLY A 204 16.87 3.50 7.53
N GLU A 205 15.87 4.10 8.19
CA GLU A 205 15.86 4.26 9.65
C GLU A 205 15.66 2.92 10.36
N SER A 206 16.02 2.91 11.65
CA SER A 206 15.68 1.78 12.52
C SER A 206 14.17 1.72 12.78
N ARG A 207 13.66 0.51 13.06
CA ARG A 207 12.25 0.35 13.47
C ARG A 207 11.87 1.23 14.65
N LYS A 208 12.79 1.39 15.61
CA LYS A 208 12.55 2.22 16.78
C LYS A 208 12.29 3.67 16.38
N GLU A 209 13.13 4.23 15.52
CA GLU A 209 12.96 5.62 15.04
C GLU A 209 11.67 5.80 14.25
N MET A 210 11.31 4.86 13.37
CA MET A 210 10.02 4.87 12.67
C MET A 210 8.86 4.85 13.68
N TYR A 211 8.90 3.96 14.67
CA TYR A 211 7.85 3.83 15.68
C TYR A 211 7.71 5.08 16.55
N ASP A 212 8.82 5.67 16.96
CA ASP A 212 8.83 6.91 17.75
C ASP A 212 8.25 8.08 16.93
N MET A 213 8.51 8.11 15.61
CA MET A 213 7.93 9.12 14.73
C MET A 213 6.43 8.89 14.51
N LEU A 214 5.97 7.65 14.30
CA LEU A 214 4.54 7.35 14.16
C LEU A 214 3.75 7.72 15.41
N LYS A 215 4.27 7.38 16.60
CA LYS A 215 3.66 7.77 17.88
C LYS A 215 3.63 9.30 18.05
N TYR A 216 4.70 9.97 17.63
CA TYR A 216 4.79 11.42 17.68
C TYR A 216 3.72 12.09 16.81
N LEU A 217 3.47 11.56 15.62
CA LEU A 217 2.49 12.11 14.68
C LEU A 217 1.04 11.73 15.04
N ALA A 218 0.81 10.64 15.77
CA ALA A 218 -0.52 10.08 16.02
C ALA A 218 -1.55 11.09 16.58
N SER A 219 -1.12 11.98 17.49
CA SER A 219 -1.98 13.01 18.10
C SER A 219 -2.14 14.29 17.26
N ARG A 220 -1.42 14.37 16.15
CA ARG A 220 -1.31 15.58 15.32
C ARG A 220 -2.12 15.51 14.02
N TYR A 221 -2.58 14.31 13.67
CA TYR A 221 -3.39 14.12 12.46
C TYR A 221 -4.76 14.76 12.61
N ASP A 222 -5.19 15.41 11.54
CA ASP A 222 -6.59 15.79 11.38
C ASP A 222 -7.46 14.51 11.31
N PRO A 223 -8.41 14.31 12.24
CA PRO A 223 -9.25 13.12 12.24
C PRO A 223 -10.18 13.04 11.03
N SER A 224 -10.37 14.11 10.27
CA SER A 224 -11.19 14.11 9.07
C SER A 224 -10.45 13.58 7.83
N LYS A 225 -9.12 13.49 7.85
CA LYS A 225 -8.29 13.04 6.73
C LYS A 225 -7.96 11.57 6.82
N ILE A 226 -7.95 10.87 5.69
CA ILE A 226 -7.45 9.50 5.58
C ILE A 226 -5.92 9.53 5.72
N ARG A 227 -5.35 8.60 6.51
CA ARG A 227 -3.92 8.52 6.79
C ARG A 227 -3.30 7.31 6.13
N TYR A 228 -2.35 7.57 5.28
CA TYR A 228 -1.67 6.55 4.51
C TYR A 228 -0.18 6.49 4.85
N LEU A 229 0.31 5.36 5.34
CA LEU A 229 1.74 5.11 5.57
C LEU A 229 2.33 4.37 4.37
N MET A 230 3.22 5.06 3.64
CA MET A 230 3.77 4.56 2.38
C MET A 230 4.86 3.51 2.60
N GLY A 231 4.82 2.43 1.82
CA GLY A 231 5.90 1.45 1.71
C GLY A 231 6.05 0.48 2.89
N VAL A 232 5.16 0.48 3.86
CA VAL A 232 5.24 -0.36 5.06
C VAL A 232 4.33 -1.59 4.94
N GLY A 233 4.89 -2.80 5.16
CA GLY A 233 4.15 -4.05 5.01
C GLY A 233 4.71 -5.24 5.78
N GLU A 234 5.67 -5.07 6.68
CA GLU A 234 5.95 -6.11 7.69
C GLU A 234 4.80 -6.11 8.71
N PRO A 235 4.24 -7.29 9.06
CA PRO A 235 3.06 -7.37 9.92
C PRO A 235 3.20 -6.64 11.27
N VAL A 236 4.38 -6.73 11.90
CA VAL A 236 4.64 -6.07 13.18
C VAL A 236 4.60 -4.54 13.05
N ASP A 237 5.12 -4.02 11.94
CA ASP A 237 5.19 -2.58 11.67
C ASP A 237 3.78 -2.04 11.34
N MET A 238 3.01 -2.80 10.53
CA MET A 238 1.61 -2.46 10.23
C MET A 238 0.74 -2.42 11.49
N ARG A 239 0.89 -3.41 12.38
CA ARG A 239 0.13 -3.45 13.63
C ARG A 239 0.35 -2.18 14.45
N LEU A 240 1.61 -1.82 14.69
CA LEU A 240 1.94 -0.63 15.44
C LEU A 240 1.41 0.63 14.76
N ALA A 241 1.51 0.71 13.44
CA ALA A 241 1.02 1.86 12.70
C ALA A 241 -0.51 1.99 12.78
N ILE A 242 -1.26 0.88 12.69
CA ILE A 242 -2.72 0.87 12.89
C ILE A 242 -3.07 1.36 14.30
N GLU A 243 -2.39 0.86 15.34
CA GLU A 243 -2.57 1.30 16.74
C GLU A 243 -2.29 2.81 16.90
N ASN A 244 -1.49 3.41 16.03
CA ASN A 244 -1.22 4.84 15.97
C ASN A 244 -2.09 5.58 14.92
N GLY A 245 -3.15 4.94 14.45
CA GLY A 245 -4.21 5.56 13.67
C GLY A 245 -3.93 5.65 12.17
N ILE A 246 -3.09 4.82 11.61
CA ILE A 246 -2.90 4.73 10.17
C ILE A 246 -4.02 3.88 9.55
N ASP A 247 -4.61 4.38 8.48
CA ASP A 247 -5.76 3.79 7.81
C ASP A 247 -5.37 2.95 6.57
N MET A 248 -4.29 3.31 5.86
CA MET A 248 -3.90 2.70 4.58
C MET A 248 -2.42 2.36 4.53
N PHE A 249 -2.09 1.28 3.80
CA PHE A 249 -0.73 0.79 3.60
C PHE A 249 -0.55 0.25 2.19
N ASP A 250 0.64 0.41 1.63
CA ASP A 250 1.09 -0.35 0.47
C ASP A 250 2.42 -1.04 0.78
N CYS A 251 2.65 -2.18 0.18
CA CYS A 251 3.98 -2.79 0.20
C CYS A 251 4.16 -3.88 -0.86
N VAL A 252 5.36 -3.97 -1.39
CA VAL A 252 5.79 -5.07 -2.27
C VAL A 252 6.16 -6.34 -1.51
N LEU A 253 6.39 -6.25 -0.19
CA LEU A 253 6.92 -7.36 0.62
C LEU A 253 6.07 -8.64 0.56
N PRO A 254 4.73 -8.61 0.63
CA PRO A 254 3.93 -9.84 0.62
C PRO A 254 4.21 -10.70 -0.60
N THR A 255 4.12 -10.09 -1.77
CA THR A 255 4.34 -10.79 -3.04
C THR A 255 5.82 -11.02 -3.32
N ARG A 256 6.71 -10.10 -2.92
CA ARG A 256 8.15 -10.27 -3.05
C ARG A 256 8.63 -11.44 -2.20
N ASN A 257 8.26 -11.47 -0.92
CA ASN A 257 8.59 -12.57 -0.01
C ASN A 257 8.01 -13.89 -0.52
N GLY A 258 6.74 -13.90 -0.94
CA GLY A 258 6.08 -15.07 -1.53
C GLY A 258 6.90 -15.65 -2.69
N ARG A 259 7.23 -14.83 -3.69
CA ARG A 259 8.02 -15.26 -4.85
C ARG A 259 9.41 -15.82 -4.51
N HIS A 260 9.91 -15.56 -3.31
CA HIS A 260 11.17 -16.12 -2.81
C HIS A 260 10.98 -17.22 -1.75
N GLY A 261 9.77 -17.75 -1.61
CA GLY A 261 9.46 -18.84 -0.69
C GLY A 261 9.38 -18.43 0.77
N SER A 262 9.33 -17.14 1.07
CA SER A 262 9.21 -16.65 2.43
C SER A 262 7.75 -16.28 2.73
N VAL A 263 7.16 -16.89 3.77
CA VAL A 263 5.77 -16.76 4.13
C VAL A 263 5.60 -16.45 5.61
N TRP A 264 4.58 -15.66 5.97
CA TRP A 264 4.17 -15.45 7.35
C TRP A 264 3.14 -16.49 7.75
N ILE A 265 3.19 -16.97 8.99
CA ILE A 265 2.21 -17.90 9.54
C ILE A 265 1.70 -17.44 10.90
N HIS A 266 0.47 -17.84 11.22
CA HIS A 266 -0.09 -17.67 12.56
C HIS A 266 0.50 -18.72 13.50
N LYS A 267 1.06 -18.30 14.62
CA LYS A 267 1.48 -19.20 15.69
C LYS A 267 0.48 -19.09 16.83
N PRO A 268 -0.23 -20.18 17.16
CA PRO A 268 -1.16 -20.15 18.28
C PRO A 268 -0.43 -19.83 19.59
N CYS A 269 -1.11 -19.14 20.50
CA CYS A 269 -0.59 -18.91 21.83
C CYS A 269 -0.58 -20.24 22.60
N THR A 270 0.60 -20.65 23.07
CA THR A 270 0.82 -21.88 23.87
C THR A 270 0.92 -21.57 25.38
N CYS A 271 0.50 -20.39 25.84
CA CYS A 271 0.60 -20.02 27.23
C CYS A 271 -0.28 -20.85 28.15
N PRO A 272 0.22 -21.31 29.33
CA PRO A 272 -0.56 -22.04 30.31
C PRO A 272 -1.82 -21.27 30.73
N GLY A 273 -2.97 -21.95 30.77
CA GLY A 273 -4.25 -21.39 31.23
C GLY A 273 -5.29 -21.16 30.14
N LYS A 274 -4.99 -21.43 28.87
CA LYS A 274 -6.00 -21.48 27.80
C LYS A 274 -5.82 -22.74 26.93
N THR A 275 -6.17 -23.90 27.49
CA THR A 275 -6.51 -25.09 26.71
C THR A 275 -7.91 -24.94 26.11
N GLY A 276 -8.13 -23.89 25.35
CA GLY A 276 -9.26 -23.72 24.49
C GLY A 276 -8.71 -23.67 23.08
N LYS A 277 -9.05 -24.64 22.23
CA LYS A 277 -8.96 -24.48 20.78
C LYS A 277 -9.51 -23.08 20.49
N ALA A 278 -8.64 -22.10 20.24
CA ALA A 278 -9.05 -20.83 19.68
C ALA A 278 -9.56 -21.20 18.27
N ARG A 279 -10.80 -21.68 18.21
CA ARG A 279 -11.59 -21.56 17.00
C ARG A 279 -11.56 -20.06 16.72
N LEU A 280 -10.78 -19.66 15.73
CA LEU A 280 -11.16 -18.49 14.94
C LEU A 280 -12.63 -18.74 14.63
N GLY A 281 -13.49 -18.00 15.33
CA GLY A 281 -14.91 -18.23 15.19
C GLY A 281 -15.22 -18.22 13.72
N ARG A 282 -15.79 -19.31 13.22
CA ARG A 282 -16.58 -19.29 12.00
C ARG A 282 -17.73 -18.33 12.25
N THR A 283 -17.46 -17.04 12.23
CA THR A 283 -18.46 -16.04 11.93
C THR A 283 -18.52 -15.89 10.41
N SER A 284 -18.71 -17.02 9.72
CA SER A 284 -19.45 -16.98 8.49
C SER A 284 -20.93 -16.86 8.89
N ARG A 285 -21.35 -15.71 9.35
CA ARG A 285 -22.69 -15.27 9.02
C ARG A 285 -22.63 -15.05 7.51
N PRO A 286 -23.49 -15.71 6.71
CA PRO A 286 -23.73 -15.24 5.37
C PRO A 286 -24.19 -13.78 5.54
N ILE A 287 -23.41 -12.86 4.97
CA ILE A 287 -23.87 -11.48 4.81
C ILE A 287 -25.03 -11.58 3.81
N SER A 288 -26.23 -11.75 4.36
CA SER A 288 -27.46 -11.57 3.62
C SER A 288 -27.61 -10.08 3.39
N GLY A 289 -27.53 -9.68 2.15
CA GLY A 289 -27.80 -8.33 1.70
C GLY A 289 -26.57 -7.43 1.63
N SER A 290 -26.21 -7.04 0.43
CA SER A 290 -25.12 -6.14 -0.01
C SER A 290 -23.71 -6.66 0.26
N ASP A 291 -23.04 -7.05 -0.82
CA ASP A 291 -21.61 -7.30 -0.86
C ASP A 291 -20.88 -5.97 -0.54
N PRO A 292 -20.15 -5.84 0.60
CA PRO A 292 -19.43 -4.59 0.93
C PRO A 292 -18.41 -4.20 -0.15
N LEU A 293 -18.09 -5.11 -1.08
CA LEU A 293 -17.24 -4.86 -2.24
C LEU A 293 -18.02 -4.31 -3.44
N ARG A 294 -19.36 -4.24 -3.36
CA ARG A 294 -20.24 -3.58 -4.33
C ARG A 294 -20.62 -2.17 -3.91
N ASP A 295 -20.44 -1.81 -2.64
CA ASP A 295 -20.71 -0.45 -2.22
C ASP A 295 -19.66 0.49 -2.82
N PRO A 296 -20.11 1.54 -3.47
CA PRO A 296 -19.22 2.47 -4.14
C PRO A 296 -18.29 3.15 -3.14
N LEU A 297 -17.07 3.39 -3.55
CA LEU A 297 -16.08 4.18 -2.81
C LEU A 297 -16.64 5.57 -2.52
N THR A 298 -17.06 5.76 -1.29
CA THR A 298 -17.23 7.10 -0.73
C THR A 298 -16.06 7.41 0.18
N VAL A 299 -15.76 8.70 0.36
CA VAL A 299 -14.84 9.14 1.44
C VAL A 299 -15.31 8.55 2.78
N ASP A 300 -16.63 8.39 2.96
CA ASP A 300 -17.21 7.82 4.17
C ASP A 300 -16.99 6.31 4.26
N ASN A 301 -17.03 5.55 3.16
CA ASN A 301 -16.72 4.10 3.18
C ASN A 301 -15.23 3.84 3.43
N LEU A 302 -14.32 4.66 2.91
CA LEU A 302 -12.93 4.66 3.31
C LEU A 302 -12.75 5.14 4.76
N ARG A 303 -13.67 5.97 5.28
CA ARG A 303 -13.72 6.42 6.68
C ARG A 303 -14.38 5.42 7.61
N LEU A 304 -15.39 4.66 7.18
CA LEU A 304 -16.01 3.59 7.97
C LEU A 304 -15.05 2.44 8.28
N ALA A 305 -13.99 2.31 7.49
CA ALA A 305 -12.85 1.46 7.79
C ALA A 305 -11.98 1.99 8.96
N ARG A 306 -12.37 3.05 9.67
CA ARG A 306 -11.62 3.58 10.80
C ARG A 306 -11.77 2.70 12.02
N VAL A 307 -10.65 2.35 12.62
CA VAL A 307 -10.60 1.80 13.97
C VAL A 307 -11.24 2.82 14.93
N PRO A 308 -12.28 2.46 15.70
CA PRO A 308 -12.79 3.32 16.76
C PRO A 308 -11.65 3.67 17.72
N ARG A 309 -11.42 4.97 17.96
CA ARG A 309 -10.48 5.42 18.98
C ARG A 309 -10.96 4.86 20.31
N GLY A 310 -10.19 3.97 20.93
CA GLY A 310 -10.52 3.42 22.23
C GLY A 310 -10.76 1.92 22.28
N ILE A 311 -10.44 1.16 21.24
CA ILE A 311 -10.27 -0.29 21.39
C ILE A 311 -9.01 -0.49 22.23
N THR A 312 -9.21 -0.35 23.55
CA THR A 312 -8.21 -0.74 24.53
C THR A 312 -7.82 -2.19 24.28
N GLU A 313 -6.53 -2.42 24.35
CA GLU A 313 -5.72 -3.64 24.22
C GLU A 313 -6.31 -4.98 24.67
N THR A 314 -7.54 -5.03 25.19
CA THR A 314 -8.08 -6.10 26.02
C THR A 314 -8.57 -7.34 25.27
N ARG A 315 -8.74 -7.31 23.94
CA ARG A 315 -9.33 -8.47 23.23
C ARG A 315 -8.36 -9.36 22.45
N LEU A 316 -7.13 -8.93 22.20
CA LEU A 316 -6.18 -9.67 21.34
C LEU A 316 -4.86 -10.04 22.03
N LYS A 317 -4.58 -9.56 23.23
CA LYS A 317 -3.36 -9.93 23.96
C LYS A 317 -3.62 -11.11 24.89
N CYS A 318 -2.95 -12.22 24.66
CA CYS A 318 -2.64 -13.13 25.74
C CYS A 318 -1.89 -12.34 26.82
N LYS A 319 -2.45 -12.25 28.03
CA LYS A 319 -1.83 -11.50 29.15
C LYS A 319 -0.39 -11.93 29.44
N THR A 320 -0.01 -13.15 29.03
CA THR A 320 1.29 -13.76 29.31
C THR A 320 2.31 -13.56 28.17
N CYS A 321 1.89 -13.55 26.89
CA CYS A 321 2.81 -13.45 25.74
C CYS A 321 2.46 -12.32 24.75
N GLY A 322 1.49 -11.49 25.05
CA GLY A 322 1.06 -10.39 24.18
C GLY A 322 0.26 -10.79 22.94
N GLY A 323 -0.10 -12.06 22.78
CA GLY A 323 -0.78 -12.62 21.61
C GLY A 323 0.07 -13.64 20.84
N GLY A 324 -0.53 -14.31 19.86
CA GLY A 324 0.23 -15.23 18.99
C GLY A 324 1.39 -14.51 18.32
N ARG A 325 2.58 -15.13 18.34
CA ARG A 325 3.76 -14.60 17.65
C ARG A 325 3.62 -14.84 16.17
N GLU A 326 4.01 -13.87 15.38
CA GLU A 326 4.21 -14.05 13.95
C GLU A 326 5.48 -14.87 13.74
N GLU A 327 5.40 -15.88 12.91
CA GLU A 327 6.57 -16.63 12.48
C GLU A 327 6.73 -16.51 10.98
N LYS A 328 7.97 -16.41 10.54
CA LYS A 328 8.32 -16.35 9.12
C LYS A 328 9.00 -17.66 8.73
N LEU A 329 8.44 -18.37 7.77
CA LEU A 329 9.00 -19.60 7.23
C LEU A 329 9.68 -19.31 5.89
N ASN A 330 10.79 -20.02 5.62
CA ASN A 330 11.36 -20.08 4.28
C ASN A 330 11.14 -21.50 3.74
N LEU A 331 10.21 -21.65 2.82
CA LEU A 331 9.83 -22.92 2.22
C LEU A 331 10.96 -23.61 1.42
N ASN A 332 12.04 -22.90 1.10
CA ASN A 332 13.22 -23.50 0.47
C ASN A 332 14.02 -24.40 1.41
N ASN A 333 13.80 -24.31 2.73
CA ASN A 333 14.53 -25.10 3.71
C ASN A 333 14.26 -26.61 3.56
N LEU A 334 15.30 -27.42 3.75
CA LEU A 334 15.23 -28.88 3.59
C LEU A 334 14.21 -29.55 4.51
N LYS A 335 13.97 -29.00 5.69
CA LYS A 335 12.98 -29.53 6.65
C LYS A 335 11.57 -29.66 6.09
N PHE A 336 11.23 -28.91 5.04
CA PHE A 336 9.92 -28.97 4.38
C PHE A 336 9.85 -29.96 3.23
N ALA A 337 10.92 -30.72 2.94
CA ALA A 337 10.95 -31.67 1.82
C ALA A 337 9.88 -32.79 1.95
N THR A 338 9.52 -33.12 3.18
CA THR A 338 8.55 -34.19 3.48
C THR A 338 7.37 -33.70 4.33
N ASP A 339 7.21 -32.37 4.46
CA ASP A 339 6.16 -31.77 5.28
C ASP A 339 4.82 -31.77 4.52
N PRO A 340 3.82 -32.60 4.92
CA PRO A 340 2.54 -32.71 4.22
C PRO A 340 1.56 -31.57 4.58
N GLY A 341 1.89 -30.76 5.59
CA GLY A 341 1.00 -29.70 6.08
C GLY A 341 0.86 -28.53 5.11
N PRO A 342 -0.23 -27.76 5.18
CA PRO A 342 -0.40 -26.51 4.44
C PRO A 342 0.58 -25.45 4.93
N ILE A 343 0.68 -24.32 4.24
CA ILE A 343 1.51 -23.20 4.70
C ILE A 343 1.12 -22.80 6.13
N ASP A 344 -0.18 -22.64 6.37
CA ASP A 344 -0.74 -22.22 7.66
C ASP A 344 -2.14 -22.83 7.83
N GLU A 345 -2.34 -23.62 8.87
CA GLU A 345 -3.61 -24.31 9.18
C GLU A 345 -4.73 -23.33 9.58
N TYR A 346 -4.37 -22.12 9.98
CA TYR A 346 -5.32 -21.08 10.39
C TYR A 346 -5.66 -20.08 9.28
N CYS A 347 -5.04 -20.21 8.10
CA CYS A 347 -5.25 -19.33 6.98
C CYS A 347 -6.37 -19.84 6.06
N ASP A 348 -7.29 -18.96 5.70
CA ASP A 348 -8.42 -19.25 4.82
C ASP A 348 -8.14 -18.93 3.35
N CYS A 349 -6.90 -18.57 2.97
CA CYS A 349 -6.55 -18.31 1.59
C CYS A 349 -6.76 -19.55 0.70
N ASN A 350 -6.94 -19.32 -0.60
CA ASN A 350 -7.14 -20.41 -1.55
C ASN A 350 -6.00 -21.45 -1.52
N THR A 351 -4.74 -21.01 -1.41
CA THR A 351 -3.58 -21.87 -1.33
C THR A 351 -3.65 -22.86 -0.15
N CYS A 352 -4.01 -22.35 1.05
CA CYS A 352 -4.11 -23.19 2.25
C CYS A 352 -5.36 -24.08 2.25
N LYS A 353 -6.50 -23.56 1.75
CA LYS A 353 -7.76 -24.32 1.66
C LYS A 353 -7.69 -25.48 0.65
N THR A 354 -6.99 -25.28 -0.47
CA THR A 354 -6.79 -26.33 -1.47
C THR A 354 -5.88 -27.45 -0.94
N GLY A 355 -5.13 -27.18 0.15
CA GLY A 355 -4.31 -28.20 0.80
C GLY A 355 -2.95 -28.43 0.14
N TYR A 356 -2.44 -27.46 -0.61
CA TYR A 356 -1.06 -27.53 -1.12
C TYR A 356 -0.08 -27.67 0.04
N SER A 357 0.67 -28.79 0.06
CA SER A 357 1.61 -29.07 1.14
C SER A 357 2.87 -28.21 1.04
N ARG A 358 3.52 -27.97 2.18
CA ARG A 358 4.82 -27.29 2.22
C ARG A 358 5.85 -28.07 1.39
N ALA A 359 5.78 -29.40 1.37
CA ALA A 359 6.64 -30.23 0.53
C ALA A 359 6.43 -29.96 -0.97
N PHE A 360 5.19 -29.90 -1.42
CA PHE A 360 4.87 -29.58 -2.81
C PHE A 360 5.33 -28.17 -3.20
N LEU A 361 5.04 -27.16 -2.39
CA LEU A 361 5.48 -25.78 -2.65
C LEU A 361 7.00 -25.68 -2.70
N ARG A 362 7.70 -26.38 -1.78
CA ARG A 362 9.16 -26.47 -1.83
C ARG A 362 9.64 -27.10 -3.13
N HIS A 363 9.01 -28.19 -3.57
CA HIS A 363 9.33 -28.83 -4.86
C HIS A 363 9.23 -27.82 -6.00
N LEU A 364 8.11 -27.11 -6.11
CA LEU A 364 7.92 -26.07 -7.14
C LEU A 364 9.01 -25.01 -7.13
N PHE A 365 9.41 -24.53 -5.94
CA PHE A 365 10.55 -23.58 -5.84
C PHE A 365 11.86 -24.20 -6.32
N LYS A 366 12.10 -25.49 -6.07
CA LYS A 366 13.34 -26.16 -6.48
C LYS A 366 13.43 -26.39 -7.98
N VAL A 367 12.30 -26.63 -8.63
CA VAL A 367 12.25 -26.78 -10.10
C VAL A 367 12.07 -25.43 -10.82
N GLY A 368 11.93 -24.34 -10.08
CA GLY A 368 11.78 -22.99 -10.65
C GLY A 368 10.41 -22.71 -11.25
N ASP A 369 9.38 -23.45 -10.83
CA ASP A 369 8.03 -23.23 -11.35
C ASP A 369 7.43 -21.92 -10.80
N PRO A 370 6.96 -21.01 -11.67
CA PRO A 370 6.40 -19.72 -11.25
C PRO A 370 5.14 -19.85 -10.38
N LEU A 371 4.42 -20.98 -10.46
CA LEU A 371 3.23 -21.24 -9.64
C LEU A 371 3.54 -21.18 -8.14
N ALA A 372 4.74 -21.60 -7.72
CA ALA A 372 5.18 -21.47 -6.32
C ALA A 372 5.06 -20.04 -5.81
N GLY A 373 5.55 -19.08 -6.61
CA GLY A 373 5.52 -17.67 -6.27
C GLY A 373 4.11 -17.09 -6.23
N SER A 374 3.22 -17.55 -7.10
CA SER A 374 1.80 -17.14 -7.13
C SER A 374 1.07 -17.64 -5.89
N LEU A 375 1.13 -18.93 -5.60
CA LEU A 375 0.46 -19.55 -4.45
C LEU A 375 0.89 -18.95 -3.11
N THR A 376 2.20 -18.74 -2.93
CA THR A 376 2.74 -18.12 -1.70
C THR A 376 2.46 -16.62 -1.61
N SER A 377 2.33 -15.92 -2.74
CA SER A 377 1.89 -14.52 -2.76
C SER A 377 0.43 -14.36 -2.35
N VAL A 378 -0.46 -15.24 -2.83
CA VAL A 378 -1.87 -15.32 -2.39
C VAL A 378 -1.95 -15.49 -0.88
N HIS A 379 -1.16 -16.41 -0.32
CA HIS A 379 -1.12 -16.63 1.13
C HIS A 379 -0.66 -15.38 1.89
N ASN A 380 0.47 -14.78 1.50
CA ASN A 380 1.01 -13.61 2.20
C ASN A 380 0.08 -12.38 2.12
N LEU A 381 -0.59 -12.18 0.99
CA LEU A 381 -1.58 -11.10 0.85
C LEU A 381 -2.78 -11.33 1.77
N ARG A 382 -3.31 -12.56 1.81
CA ARG A 382 -4.41 -12.91 2.71
C ARG A 382 -4.03 -12.76 4.17
N TYR A 383 -2.79 -13.12 4.52
CA TYR A 383 -2.27 -12.94 5.88
C TYR A 383 -2.33 -11.47 6.31
N LEU A 384 -1.91 -10.52 5.45
CA LEU A 384 -1.98 -9.10 5.75
C LEU A 384 -3.41 -8.55 5.72
N ALA A 385 -4.27 -9.06 4.84
CA ALA A 385 -5.69 -8.71 4.85
C ALA A 385 -6.34 -9.10 6.19
N HIS A 386 -6.10 -10.32 6.68
CA HIS A 386 -6.55 -10.75 8.01
C HIS A 386 -6.03 -9.86 9.14
N LEU A 387 -4.77 -9.40 9.03
CA LEU A 387 -4.24 -8.47 10.02
C LEU A 387 -5.07 -7.18 10.05
N CYS A 388 -5.37 -6.59 8.89
CA CYS A 388 -6.20 -5.40 8.81
C CYS A 388 -7.64 -5.65 9.33
N GLU A 389 -8.27 -6.75 8.92
CA GLU A 389 -9.63 -7.14 9.35
C GLU A 389 -9.79 -7.27 10.87
N LYS A 390 -8.72 -7.58 11.61
CA LYS A 390 -8.77 -7.68 13.08
C LYS A 390 -8.89 -6.35 13.81
N TYR A 391 -8.61 -5.25 13.13
CA TYR A 391 -8.63 -3.90 13.68
C TYR A 391 -9.83 -3.07 13.17
N HIS A 392 -10.75 -3.74 12.45
CA HIS A 392 -12.03 -3.15 12.00
C HIS A 392 -13.19 -3.45 12.94
#